data_8b60e16b0760145ff5196e2ed4ac6ebb
#
_entry.id   8b60e16b0760145ff5196e2ed4ac6ebb
#
_cell.length_a   1.000
_cell.length_b   1.000
_cell.length_c   1.000
_cell.angle_alpha   90.00
_cell.angle_beta   90.00
_cell.angle_gamma   90.00
#
_symmetry.space_group_name_H-M   'P 1'
#
loop_
_entity.id
_entity.type
_entity.pdbx_description
1 polymer ?
#
loop_
_entity_poly.entity_id
_entity_poly.type
_entity_poly.pdbx_seq_one_letter_code
_entity_poly.pdbx_strand_id
1 'polypeptide(L)'
;YNHKGEKRKPKFDIKNFKKFKDKIIYLLINEKIPGMYKIDSLDNDDQKNGSHIMNALKRENFQRNCIVRGLNDATDEDWIIISDLDEIPNLKNSDLKNIKSPIVFFKQLMMYYKFNLILENYTWIGSKACRKKDLKSPQWLRNIKDRAYSWWRLDTLFSETK
;
A
#
# COMPACT_ATOMS: atom_id res chain seq x y z
N TYR A 1 14.51 5.90 -4.01
CA TYR A 1 14.47 7.35 -3.76
C TYR A 1 14.10 7.62 -2.31
N ASN A 2 14.56 8.73 -1.74
CA ASN A 2 14.06 9.25 -0.47
C ASN A 2 12.86 10.19 -0.70
N HIS A 3 12.32 10.80 0.38
CA HIS A 3 11.16 11.70 0.28
C HIS A 3 11.45 12.95 -0.58
N LYS A 4 12.70 13.39 -0.67
CA LYS A 4 13.13 14.50 -1.56
C LYS A 4 13.35 14.05 -3.01
N GLY A 5 13.31 12.76 -3.30
CA GLY A 5 13.51 12.21 -4.64
C GLY A 5 14.96 11.92 -5.01
N GLU A 6 15.86 11.90 -4.06
CA GLU A 6 17.25 11.50 -4.28
C GLU A 6 17.36 9.98 -4.42
N LYS A 7 18.18 9.52 -5.36
CA LYS A 7 18.42 8.09 -5.58
C LYS A 7 19.07 7.46 -4.36
N ARG A 8 18.58 6.29 -3.97
CA ARG A 8 19.19 5.45 -2.92
C ARG A 8 19.45 4.05 -3.47
N LYS A 9 20.50 3.41 -2.96
CA LYS A 9 20.73 1.99 -3.25
C LYS A 9 19.61 1.14 -2.64
N PRO A 10 19.12 0.11 -3.34
CA PRO A 10 18.19 -0.85 -2.76
C PRO A 10 18.78 -1.45 -1.48
N LYS A 11 17.96 -1.54 -0.43
CA LYS A 11 18.41 -2.14 0.85
C LYS A 11 18.07 -3.62 0.95
N PHE A 12 17.18 -4.12 0.09
CA PHE A 12 16.78 -5.51 0.10
C PHE A 12 17.88 -6.38 -0.50
N ASP A 13 18.29 -7.42 0.25
CA ASP A 13 19.20 -8.45 -0.23
C ASP A 13 18.54 -9.82 -0.03
N ILE A 14 18.23 -10.50 -1.15
CA ILE A 14 17.61 -11.82 -1.19
C ILE A 14 18.43 -12.88 -0.45
N LYS A 15 19.75 -12.67 -0.33
CA LYS A 15 20.64 -13.60 0.38
C LYS A 15 20.27 -13.75 1.86
N ASN A 16 19.71 -12.71 2.46
CA ASN A 16 19.24 -12.74 3.85
C ASN A 16 17.95 -13.57 4.03
N PHE A 17 17.28 -13.93 2.93
CA PHE A 17 15.99 -14.60 2.90
C PHE A 17 16.02 -15.93 2.15
N LYS A 18 17.17 -16.64 2.17
CA LYS A 18 17.38 -17.89 1.42
C LYS A 18 16.25 -18.91 1.60
N LYS A 19 15.75 -19.07 2.82
CA LYS A 19 14.64 -20.00 3.15
C LYS A 19 13.34 -19.69 2.40
N PHE A 20 13.15 -18.44 1.98
CA PHE A 20 11.92 -17.95 1.36
C PHE A 20 12.12 -17.50 -0.08
N LYS A 21 13.29 -17.79 -0.66
CA LYS A 21 13.68 -17.31 -2.01
C LYS A 21 12.61 -17.58 -3.06
N ASP A 22 12.03 -18.77 -3.03
CA ASP A 22 11.01 -19.19 -4.02
C ASP A 22 9.63 -18.55 -3.81
N LYS A 23 9.47 -17.79 -2.72
CA LYS A 23 8.25 -17.06 -2.38
C LYS A 23 8.39 -15.55 -2.54
N ILE A 24 9.54 -15.06 -2.97
CA ILE A 24 9.84 -13.64 -3.05
C ILE A 24 10.00 -13.23 -4.50
N ILE A 25 9.15 -12.34 -4.95
CA ILE A 25 9.27 -11.62 -6.22
C ILE A 25 9.73 -10.20 -5.89
N TYR A 26 10.99 -9.89 -6.15
CA TYR A 26 11.54 -8.57 -5.89
C TYR A 26 11.43 -7.68 -7.12
N LEU A 27 10.64 -6.61 -7.02
CA LEU A 27 10.42 -5.66 -8.11
C LEU A 27 11.21 -4.37 -7.85
N LEU A 28 12.27 -4.16 -8.64
CA LEU A 28 13.04 -2.92 -8.58
C LEU A 28 12.48 -1.91 -9.59
N ILE A 29 12.02 -0.77 -9.08
CA ILE A 29 11.41 0.29 -9.88
C ILE A 29 12.45 1.37 -10.14
N ASN A 30 12.92 1.49 -11.39
CA ASN A 30 13.89 2.49 -11.84
C ASN A 30 13.30 3.50 -12.84
N GLU A 31 12.02 3.41 -13.11
CA GLU A 31 11.33 4.22 -14.11
C GLU A 31 11.11 5.66 -13.65
N LYS A 32 10.99 6.56 -14.61
CA LYS A 32 10.48 7.91 -14.35
C LYS A 32 9.00 7.83 -13.97
N ILE A 33 8.66 8.45 -12.86
CA ILE A 33 7.27 8.52 -12.40
C ILE A 33 6.58 9.68 -13.13
N PRO A 34 5.47 9.42 -13.81
CA PRO A 34 4.77 10.46 -14.56
C PRO A 34 4.13 11.50 -13.64
N GLY A 35 3.97 12.72 -14.14
CA GLY A 35 3.22 13.78 -13.47
C GLY A 35 3.85 14.31 -12.16
N MET A 36 5.16 14.17 -11.99
CA MET A 36 5.85 14.76 -10.85
C MET A 36 5.80 16.29 -10.89
N TYR A 37 5.60 16.92 -9.74
CA TYR A 37 5.66 18.38 -9.63
C TYR A 37 7.09 18.86 -9.81
N LYS A 38 7.26 19.90 -10.62
CA LYS A 38 8.53 20.61 -10.70
C LYS A 38 8.66 21.48 -9.45
N ILE A 39 9.87 21.57 -8.94
CA ILE A 39 10.22 22.45 -7.83
C ILE A 39 11.06 23.56 -8.43
N ASP A 40 10.52 24.79 -8.41
CA ASP A 40 11.22 25.94 -8.93
C ASP A 40 12.13 26.56 -7.84
N SER A 41 13.22 27.16 -8.26
CA SER A 41 14.10 27.95 -7.37
C SER A 41 13.38 29.17 -6.80
N LEU A 42 12.41 29.71 -7.54
CA LEU A 42 11.60 30.87 -7.18
C LEU A 42 10.47 30.53 -6.20
N ASP A 43 10.13 29.25 -6.01
CA ASP A 43 9.13 28.81 -5.05
C ASP A 43 9.57 29.20 -3.61
N ASN A 44 8.63 29.63 -2.79
CA ASN A 44 8.87 29.77 -1.35
C ASN A 44 8.99 28.40 -0.67
N ASP A 45 9.40 28.37 0.61
CA ASP A 45 9.65 27.11 1.33
C ASP A 45 8.39 26.26 1.49
N ASP A 46 7.22 26.87 1.68
CA ASP A 46 5.95 26.12 1.81
C ASP A 46 5.57 25.48 0.48
N GLN A 47 5.73 26.17 -0.63
CA GLN A 47 5.50 25.62 -1.98
C GLN A 47 6.46 24.49 -2.29
N LYS A 48 7.75 24.64 -1.97
CA LYS A 48 8.75 23.56 -2.13
C LYS A 48 8.39 22.35 -1.28
N ASN A 49 8.06 22.57 0.00
CA ASN A 49 7.66 21.48 0.91
C ASN A 49 6.38 20.79 0.43
N GLY A 50 5.37 21.52 0.01
CA GLY A 50 4.16 20.98 -0.58
C GLY A 50 4.45 20.09 -1.80
N SER A 51 5.28 20.58 -2.72
CA SER A 51 5.70 19.84 -3.91
C SER A 51 6.49 18.58 -3.55
N HIS A 52 7.37 18.63 -2.55
CA HIS A 52 8.08 17.44 -2.05
C HIS A 52 7.14 16.39 -1.48
N ILE A 53 6.15 16.79 -0.67
CA ILE A 53 5.15 15.90 -0.08
C ILE A 53 4.32 15.24 -1.19
N MET A 54 3.80 16.03 -2.13
CA MET A 54 3.01 15.51 -3.25
C MET A 54 3.82 14.56 -4.14
N ASN A 55 5.08 14.88 -4.37
CA ASN A 55 5.98 14.01 -5.11
C ASN A 55 6.31 12.71 -4.35
N ALA A 56 6.40 12.76 -3.02
CA ALA A 56 6.58 11.57 -2.20
C ALA A 56 5.35 10.64 -2.30
N LEU A 57 4.14 11.19 -2.19
CA LEU A 57 2.89 10.45 -2.36
C LEU A 57 2.78 9.83 -3.75
N LYS A 58 3.14 10.55 -4.82
CA LYS A 58 3.15 10.00 -6.19
C LYS A 58 4.12 8.83 -6.32
N ARG A 59 5.31 8.92 -5.72
CA ARG A 59 6.27 7.81 -5.71
C ARG A 59 5.74 6.59 -4.98
N GLU A 60 5.14 6.80 -3.83
CA GLU A 60 4.53 5.72 -3.03
C GLU A 60 3.40 5.03 -3.79
N ASN A 61 2.45 5.81 -4.34
CA ASN A 61 1.33 5.29 -5.10
C ASN A 61 1.79 4.52 -6.34
N PHE A 62 2.76 5.06 -7.07
CA PHE A 62 3.33 4.39 -8.24
C PHE A 62 4.02 3.07 -7.85
N GLN A 63 4.85 3.11 -6.79
CA GLN A 63 5.52 1.91 -6.29
C GLN A 63 4.51 0.84 -5.87
N ARG A 64 3.45 1.21 -5.15
CA ARG A 64 2.41 0.27 -4.73
C ARG A 64 1.68 -0.31 -5.92
N ASN A 65 1.35 0.50 -6.92
CA ASN A 65 0.69 0.00 -8.14
C ASN A 65 1.57 -0.94 -8.96
N CYS A 66 2.89 -0.81 -8.90
CA CYS A 66 3.80 -1.75 -9.57
C CYS A 66 3.74 -3.18 -8.99
N ILE A 67 3.13 -3.40 -7.83
CA ILE A 67 2.92 -4.74 -7.25
C ILE A 67 2.20 -5.66 -8.25
N VAL A 68 1.32 -5.14 -9.10
CA VAL A 68 0.61 -5.95 -10.11
C VAL A 68 1.55 -6.72 -11.03
N ARG A 69 2.78 -6.24 -11.23
CA ARG A 69 3.79 -6.91 -12.08
C ARG A 69 4.29 -8.23 -11.48
N GLY A 70 4.07 -8.44 -10.19
CA GLY A 70 4.39 -9.68 -9.48
C GLY A 70 3.21 -10.65 -9.40
N LEU A 71 2.06 -10.34 -9.99
CA LEU A 71 0.84 -11.14 -9.90
C LEU A 71 0.56 -12.00 -11.16
N ASN A 72 1.58 -12.22 -11.99
CA ASN A 72 1.39 -12.95 -13.25
C ASN A 72 0.91 -14.39 -13.03
N ASP A 73 1.45 -15.06 -12.01
CA ASP A 73 1.12 -16.45 -11.71
C ASP A 73 -0.13 -16.60 -10.84
N ALA A 74 -0.70 -15.50 -10.34
CA ALA A 74 -1.92 -15.56 -9.56
C ALA A 74 -3.14 -15.79 -10.47
N THR A 75 -4.06 -16.63 -10.03
CA THR A 75 -5.36 -16.86 -10.68
C THR A 75 -6.40 -15.84 -10.22
N ASP A 76 -7.49 -15.72 -10.94
CA ASP A 76 -8.57 -14.79 -10.61
C ASP A 76 -9.17 -15.01 -9.21
N GLU A 77 -9.13 -16.24 -8.72
CA GLU A 77 -9.67 -16.63 -7.40
C GLU A 77 -8.64 -16.49 -6.27
N ASP A 78 -7.40 -16.15 -6.56
CA ASP A 78 -6.39 -15.96 -5.53
C ASP A 78 -6.63 -14.68 -4.74
N TRP A 79 -6.38 -14.76 -3.43
CA TRP A 79 -6.43 -13.60 -2.56
C TRP A 79 -5.15 -12.77 -2.70
N ILE A 80 -5.31 -11.52 -3.06
CA ILE A 80 -4.24 -10.53 -3.10
C ILE A 80 -4.32 -9.69 -1.83
N ILE A 81 -3.27 -9.74 -1.02
CA ILE A 81 -3.15 -8.97 0.22
C ILE A 81 -2.20 -7.81 -0.03
N ILE A 82 -2.65 -6.59 0.17
CA ILE A 82 -1.82 -5.40 0.13
C ILE A 82 -1.52 -4.96 1.56
N SER A 83 -0.24 -4.94 1.89
CA SER A 83 0.29 -4.63 3.23
C SER A 83 1.52 -3.77 3.10
N ASP A 84 1.73 -2.82 3.99
CA ASP A 84 3.02 -2.18 4.13
C ASP A 84 3.99 -3.11 4.88
N LEU A 85 5.29 -2.84 4.82
CA LEU A 85 6.32 -3.76 5.31
C LEU A 85 6.21 -4.06 6.81
N ASP A 86 5.71 -3.12 7.58
CA ASP A 86 5.52 -3.19 9.04
C ASP A 86 4.12 -3.66 9.46
N GLU A 87 3.26 -3.96 8.51
CA GLU A 87 1.91 -4.49 8.73
C GLU A 87 1.89 -6.01 8.56
N ILE A 88 1.63 -6.75 9.64
CA ILE A 88 1.65 -8.21 9.64
C ILE A 88 0.28 -8.76 10.02
N PRO A 89 -0.60 -9.04 9.05
CA PRO A 89 -1.90 -9.63 9.33
C PRO A 89 -1.77 -11.07 9.86
N ASN A 90 -2.53 -11.42 10.88
CA ASN A 90 -2.56 -12.78 11.41
C ASN A 90 -3.43 -13.69 10.54
N LEU A 91 -2.81 -14.35 9.58
CA LEU A 91 -3.51 -15.22 8.64
C LEU A 91 -3.90 -16.58 9.24
N LYS A 92 -3.33 -16.99 10.39
CA LYS A 92 -3.67 -18.27 11.02
C LYS A 92 -5.13 -18.32 11.48
N ASN A 93 -5.67 -17.17 11.88
CA ASN A 93 -7.04 -17.05 12.37
C ASN A 93 -8.01 -16.55 11.29
N SER A 94 -7.55 -16.43 10.04
CA SER A 94 -8.34 -15.89 8.94
C SER A 94 -8.72 -17.01 7.98
N ASP A 95 -9.98 -17.43 8.00
CA ASP A 95 -10.50 -18.41 7.05
C ASP A 95 -10.89 -17.74 5.72
N LEU A 96 -9.88 -17.33 4.97
CA LEU A 96 -10.07 -16.65 3.68
C LEU A 96 -10.83 -17.52 2.66
N LYS A 97 -10.86 -18.85 2.83
CA LYS A 97 -11.54 -19.75 1.87
C LYS A 97 -13.05 -19.57 1.91
N ASN A 98 -13.62 -19.35 3.09
CA ASN A 98 -15.06 -19.25 3.30
C ASN A 98 -15.60 -17.81 3.28
N ILE A 99 -14.72 -16.80 3.10
CA ILE A 99 -15.15 -15.41 3.03
C ILE A 99 -15.83 -15.14 1.69
N LYS A 100 -17.08 -14.67 1.76
CA LYS A 100 -17.89 -14.24 0.60
C LYS A 100 -17.73 -12.75 0.27
N SER A 101 -17.24 -11.96 1.22
CA SER A 101 -17.05 -10.53 1.00
C SER A 101 -15.98 -10.28 -0.07
N PRO A 102 -16.18 -9.34 -1.01
CA PRO A 102 -15.18 -9.01 -2.02
C PRO A 102 -13.92 -8.37 -1.43
N ILE A 103 -14.04 -7.73 -0.27
CA ILE A 103 -12.93 -7.04 0.40
C ILE A 103 -12.83 -7.48 1.86
N VAL A 104 -11.61 -7.74 2.30
CA VAL A 104 -11.28 -8.12 3.69
C VAL A 104 -10.37 -7.05 4.29
N PHE A 105 -10.71 -6.60 5.48
CA PHE A 105 -9.93 -5.68 6.28
C PHE A 105 -9.29 -6.43 7.44
N PHE A 106 -7.96 -6.35 7.57
CA PHE A 106 -7.26 -6.96 8.71
C PHE A 106 -7.14 -5.96 9.84
N LYS A 107 -7.80 -6.26 10.95
CA LYS A 107 -7.68 -5.48 12.18
C LYS A 107 -6.42 -5.90 12.92
N GLN A 108 -5.53 -4.96 13.16
CA GLN A 108 -4.21 -5.20 13.72
C GLN A 108 -3.99 -4.32 14.96
N LEU A 109 -3.15 -4.81 15.87
CA LEU A 109 -2.70 -4.00 17.01
C LEU A 109 -1.78 -2.88 16.50
N MET A 110 -1.96 -1.68 17.02
CA MET A 110 -1.05 -0.57 16.78
C MET A 110 -0.01 -0.51 17.87
N MET A 111 1.25 -0.66 17.50
CA MET A 111 2.40 -0.49 18.38
C MET A 111 3.11 0.82 18.06
N TYR A 112 3.55 1.53 19.10
CA TYR A 112 4.15 2.85 18.95
C TYR A 112 5.58 2.84 19.50
N TYR A 113 6.55 3.21 18.68
CA TYR A 113 7.99 3.24 18.96
C TYR A 113 8.63 1.88 19.32
N LYS A 114 7.98 1.03 20.12
CA LYS A 114 8.48 -0.27 20.56
C LYS A 114 7.37 -1.31 20.55
N PHE A 115 7.71 -2.57 20.36
CA PHE A 115 6.74 -3.68 20.28
C PHE A 115 5.98 -3.96 21.59
N ASN A 116 6.40 -3.41 22.71
CA ASN A 116 5.70 -3.52 23.99
C ASN A 116 4.83 -2.29 24.33
N LEU A 117 4.78 -1.28 23.45
CA LEU A 117 3.92 -0.11 23.61
C LEU A 117 2.72 -0.24 22.68
N ILE A 118 1.65 -0.83 23.17
CA ILE A 118 0.41 -1.00 22.42
C ILE A 118 -0.47 0.22 22.67
N LEU A 119 -1.00 0.78 21.59
CA LEU A 119 -2.01 1.85 21.66
C LEU A 119 -3.37 1.20 21.95
N GLU A 120 -3.77 1.22 23.21
CA GLU A 120 -5.06 0.70 23.64
C GLU A 120 -6.21 1.46 22.98
N ASN A 121 -7.31 0.75 22.70
CA ASN A 121 -8.51 1.29 22.08
C ASN A 121 -8.33 1.84 20.64
N TYR A 122 -7.19 1.56 20.01
CA TYR A 122 -6.97 1.88 18.62
C TYR A 122 -6.69 0.62 17.78
N THR A 123 -7.47 0.45 16.73
CA THR A 123 -7.29 -0.67 15.79
C THR A 123 -6.75 -0.13 14.48
N TRP A 124 -5.59 -0.62 14.08
CA TRP A 124 -5.03 -0.30 12.79
C TRP A 124 -5.65 -1.17 11.68
N ILE A 125 -6.10 -0.54 10.60
CA ILE A 125 -6.67 -1.23 9.44
C ILE A 125 -5.87 -0.81 8.20
N GLY A 126 -4.65 -1.31 8.13
CA GLY A 126 -3.74 -1.05 7.01
C GLY A 126 -3.85 -2.13 5.94
N SER A 127 -3.56 -3.37 6.32
CA SER A 127 -3.60 -4.50 5.40
C SER A 127 -5.02 -4.81 4.94
N LYS A 128 -5.18 -5.03 3.63
CA LYS A 128 -6.46 -5.36 3.02
C LYS A 128 -6.28 -6.42 1.96
N ALA A 129 -7.34 -7.19 1.71
CA ALA A 129 -7.32 -8.21 0.68
C ALA A 129 -8.58 -8.15 -0.19
N CYS A 130 -8.43 -8.56 -1.45
CA CYS A 130 -9.52 -8.90 -2.35
C CYS A 130 -9.11 -10.06 -3.27
N ARG A 131 -10.05 -10.66 -4.00
CA ARG A 131 -9.70 -11.59 -5.07
C ARG A 131 -8.98 -10.84 -6.20
N LYS A 132 -8.08 -11.51 -6.93
CA LYS A 132 -7.38 -10.89 -8.06
C LYS A 132 -8.34 -10.28 -9.07
N LYS A 133 -9.43 -10.98 -9.39
CA LYS A 133 -10.48 -10.50 -10.31
C LYS A 133 -11.15 -9.20 -9.87
N ASP A 134 -11.16 -8.91 -8.57
CA ASP A 134 -11.79 -7.72 -7.98
C ASP A 134 -10.78 -6.59 -7.75
N LEU A 135 -9.49 -6.84 -7.99
CA LEU A 135 -8.42 -5.87 -7.76
C LEU A 135 -8.37 -4.84 -8.89
N LYS A 136 -8.86 -3.63 -8.64
CA LYS A 136 -8.72 -2.51 -9.60
C LYS A 136 -7.27 -2.03 -9.69
N SER A 137 -6.64 -1.75 -8.55
CA SER A 137 -5.22 -1.50 -8.40
C SER A 137 -4.79 -1.70 -6.94
N PRO A 138 -3.52 -1.97 -6.64
CA PRO A 138 -3.03 -2.06 -5.27
C PRO A 138 -3.27 -0.79 -4.45
N GLN A 139 -3.08 0.39 -5.05
CA GLN A 139 -3.33 1.66 -4.37
C GLN A 139 -4.83 1.89 -4.10
N TRP A 140 -5.69 1.51 -5.06
CA TRP A 140 -7.15 1.56 -4.84
C TRP A 140 -7.54 0.71 -3.62
N LEU A 141 -7.07 -0.56 -3.54
CA LEU A 141 -7.39 -1.43 -2.42
C LEU A 141 -6.89 -0.83 -1.09
N ARG A 142 -5.68 -0.24 -1.10
CA ARG A 142 -5.12 0.42 0.08
C ARG A 142 -5.96 1.61 0.54
N ASN A 143 -6.54 2.37 -0.39
CA ASN A 143 -7.31 3.58 -0.11
C ASN A 143 -8.73 3.31 0.40
N ILE A 144 -9.29 2.12 0.17
CA ILE A 144 -10.63 1.78 0.66
C ILE A 144 -10.65 1.92 2.20
N LYS A 145 -11.65 2.62 2.71
CA LYS A 145 -11.83 2.85 4.14
C LYS A 145 -12.91 1.93 4.69
N ASP A 146 -12.71 1.40 5.89
CA ASP A 146 -13.72 0.66 6.65
C ASP A 146 -14.74 1.66 7.25
N ARG A 147 -15.53 2.29 6.37
CA ARG A 147 -16.58 3.24 6.74
C ARG A 147 -17.77 3.06 5.82
N ALA A 148 -18.95 2.96 6.41
CA ALA A 148 -20.19 3.13 5.67
C ALA A 148 -20.37 4.62 5.35
N TYR A 149 -20.45 4.96 4.09
CA TYR A 149 -20.83 6.31 3.65
C TYR A 149 -22.35 6.37 3.47
N SER A 150 -22.94 7.47 3.93
CA SER A 150 -24.34 7.71 3.67
C SER A 150 -24.61 7.81 2.17
N TRP A 151 -25.74 7.29 1.72
CA TRP A 151 -26.08 7.16 0.30
C TRP A 151 -26.15 8.51 -0.46
N TRP A 152 -26.38 9.63 0.24
CA TRP A 152 -26.39 10.98 -0.33
C TRP A 152 -25.00 11.59 -0.59
N ARG A 153 -23.94 10.93 -0.17
CA ARG A 153 -22.58 11.39 -0.44
C ARG A 153 -22.14 11.06 -1.86
N LEU A 154 -22.64 11.86 -2.82
CA LEU A 154 -22.33 11.72 -4.25
C LEU A 154 -20.85 11.91 -4.56
N ASP A 155 -20.14 12.70 -3.75
CA ASP A 155 -18.68 12.88 -3.84
C ASP A 155 -17.91 11.54 -3.72
N THR A 156 -18.48 10.57 -3.00
CA THR A 156 -17.87 9.24 -2.88
C THR A 156 -18.14 8.35 -4.10
N LEU A 157 -19.12 8.69 -4.95
CA LEU A 157 -19.43 7.92 -6.17
C LEU A 157 -18.35 8.08 -7.24
N PHE A 158 -17.71 9.24 -7.29
CA PHE A 158 -16.71 9.61 -8.29
C PHE A 158 -15.28 9.57 -7.76
N SER A 159 -15.07 9.25 -6.48
CA SER A 159 -13.73 9.12 -5.92
C SER A 159 -13.13 7.76 -6.31
N GLU A 160 -11.87 7.75 -6.72
CA GLU A 160 -11.11 6.51 -6.97
C GLU A 160 -10.94 5.64 -5.69
N THR A 161 -11.49 6.08 -4.57
CA THR A 161 -11.35 5.48 -3.22
C THR A 161 -12.57 4.68 -2.77
N LYS A 162 -13.42 4.26 -3.72
CA LYS A 162 -14.52 3.33 -3.47
C LYS A 162 -14.11 1.90 -3.61
#